data_500936c8ef4fdbaec7b051823eb8eaaf
#
_entry.id   500936c8ef4fdbaec7b051823eb8eaaf
#
_cell.length_a   1.000
_cell.length_b   1.000
_cell.length_c   1.000
_cell.angle_alpha   90.00
_cell.angle_beta   90.00
_cell.angle_gamma   90.00
#
_symmetry.space_group_name_H-M   'P 1'
#
loop_
_entity.id
_entity.type
_entity.pdbx_description
1 polymer ?
#
loop_
_entity_poly.entity_id
_entity_poly.type
_entity_poly.pdbx_seq_one_letter_code
_entity_poly.pdbx_strand_id
1 'polypeptide(L)'
;MDFQTSQTKENLMRAFAGESQARNRYTFAAGEALKQKQHMIADVFYLTANQEKEHALIFYNHLQELAGQSIQIDGSYPVDLSTDLTTLLDYASHNEFEEADDVYLHFAEVAKQEGFLKVAQDFLNIAGIEKVHGKRFLKIAELIKSNQLYSSPSTTTWFCLNCGFIFEGTQVPEKCPVCDHDQGYFMRLGSAPYTCEDLYKKQ
;
A
#
# COMPACT_ATOMS: atom_id res chain seq x y z
N MET A 1 -29.68 -15.68 1.93
CA MET A 1 -29.32 -16.45 0.69
C MET A 1 -28.39 -17.56 1.07
N ASP A 2 -28.34 -18.66 0.31
CA ASP A 2 -27.34 -19.72 0.52
C ASP A 2 -25.96 -19.22 0.02
N PHE A 3 -24.96 -19.29 0.88
CA PHE A 3 -23.61 -18.79 0.57
C PHE A 3 -22.96 -19.53 -0.62
N GLN A 4 -23.19 -20.84 -0.75
CA GLN A 4 -22.60 -21.65 -1.83
C GLN A 4 -23.02 -21.20 -3.24
N THR A 5 -24.19 -20.55 -3.36
CA THR A 5 -24.72 -20.07 -4.64
C THR A 5 -24.72 -18.54 -4.76
N SER A 6 -24.11 -17.85 -3.78
CA SER A 6 -24.12 -16.39 -3.73
C SER A 6 -23.07 -15.73 -4.63
N GLN A 7 -23.38 -14.53 -5.08
CA GLN A 7 -22.41 -13.65 -5.76
C GLN A 7 -21.33 -13.17 -4.76
N THR A 8 -21.68 -13.02 -3.48
CA THR A 8 -20.75 -12.68 -2.41
C THR A 8 -19.58 -13.64 -2.33
N LYS A 9 -19.84 -14.96 -2.41
CA LYS A 9 -18.77 -15.97 -2.46
C LYS A 9 -17.78 -15.73 -3.61
N GLU A 10 -18.29 -15.43 -4.80
CA GLU A 10 -17.44 -15.14 -5.96
C GLU A 10 -16.67 -13.84 -5.79
N ASN A 11 -17.31 -12.80 -5.26
CA ASN A 11 -16.67 -11.51 -4.99
C ASN A 11 -15.57 -11.64 -3.92
N LEU A 12 -15.76 -12.45 -2.90
CA LEU A 12 -14.72 -12.77 -1.91
C LEU A 12 -13.50 -13.45 -2.56
N MET A 13 -13.73 -14.38 -3.48
CA MET A 13 -12.63 -15.03 -4.20
C MET A 13 -11.95 -14.07 -5.19
N ARG A 14 -12.70 -13.18 -5.86
CA ARG A 14 -12.13 -12.12 -6.71
C ARG A 14 -11.26 -11.16 -5.89
N ALA A 15 -11.76 -10.73 -4.73
CA ALA A 15 -11.01 -9.88 -3.82
C ALA A 15 -9.74 -10.58 -3.30
N PHE A 16 -9.83 -11.83 -2.83
CA PHE A 16 -8.66 -12.61 -2.44
C PHE A 16 -7.60 -12.72 -3.55
N ALA A 17 -8.04 -12.94 -4.80
CA ALA A 17 -7.14 -12.97 -5.95
C ALA A 17 -6.53 -11.58 -6.24
N GLY A 18 -7.34 -10.51 -6.12
CA GLY A 18 -6.93 -9.12 -6.27
C GLY A 18 -5.81 -8.76 -5.30
N GLU A 19 -6.05 -8.94 -4.00
CA GLU A 19 -5.06 -8.67 -2.95
C GLU A 19 -3.79 -9.52 -3.10
N SER A 20 -3.95 -10.79 -3.46
CA SER A 20 -2.81 -11.70 -3.64
C SER A 20 -1.88 -11.26 -4.78
N GLN A 21 -2.44 -10.77 -5.89
CA GLN A 21 -1.63 -10.25 -6.98
C GLN A 21 -1.10 -8.83 -6.69
N ALA A 22 -1.86 -7.94 -6.00
CA ALA A 22 -1.41 -6.63 -5.56
C ALA A 22 -0.18 -6.76 -4.66
N ARG A 23 -0.22 -7.66 -3.67
CA ARG A 23 0.94 -8.01 -2.84
C ARG A 23 2.18 -8.35 -3.66
N ASN A 24 2.02 -9.18 -4.70
CA ASN A 24 3.15 -9.56 -5.55
C ASN A 24 3.64 -8.39 -6.39
N ARG A 25 2.75 -7.61 -7.00
CA ARG A 25 3.11 -6.40 -7.78
C ARG A 25 3.91 -5.42 -6.93
N TYR A 26 3.48 -5.14 -5.70
CA TYR A 26 4.20 -4.24 -4.79
C TYR A 26 5.54 -4.82 -4.33
N THR A 27 5.63 -6.14 -4.13
CA THR A 27 6.92 -6.79 -3.84
C THR A 27 7.90 -6.64 -5.02
N PHE A 28 7.41 -6.75 -6.26
CA PHE A 28 8.25 -6.54 -7.46
C PHE A 28 8.67 -5.07 -7.61
N ALA A 29 7.75 -4.13 -7.37
CA ALA A 29 8.05 -2.69 -7.38
C ALA A 29 9.08 -2.32 -6.31
N ALA A 30 8.99 -2.89 -5.10
CA ALA A 30 9.99 -2.73 -4.06
C ALA A 30 11.37 -3.22 -4.52
N GLY A 31 11.43 -4.37 -5.21
CA GLY A 31 12.66 -4.90 -5.80
C GLY A 31 13.28 -3.96 -6.83
N GLU A 32 12.46 -3.27 -7.63
CA GLU A 32 12.93 -2.26 -8.59
C GLU A 32 13.45 -1.01 -7.88
N ALA A 33 12.78 -0.55 -6.82
CA ALA A 33 13.24 0.57 -6.00
C ALA A 33 14.59 0.27 -5.33
N LEU A 34 14.80 -0.96 -4.83
CA LEU A 34 16.10 -1.37 -4.25
C LEU A 34 17.24 -1.34 -5.27
N LYS A 35 17.02 -1.79 -6.52
CA LYS A 35 18.03 -1.70 -7.59
C LYS A 35 18.48 -0.25 -7.83
N GLN A 36 17.57 0.70 -7.64
CA GLN A 36 17.81 2.12 -7.80
C GLN A 36 18.23 2.83 -6.50
N LYS A 37 18.52 2.07 -5.44
CA LYS A 37 18.89 2.56 -4.11
C LYS A 37 17.85 3.49 -3.47
N GLN A 38 16.58 3.30 -3.81
CA GLN A 38 15.44 4.06 -3.27
C GLN A 38 14.80 3.26 -2.13
N HIS A 39 15.53 3.11 -1.02
CA HIS A 39 15.17 2.24 0.10
C HIS A 39 13.86 2.66 0.77
N MET A 40 13.63 3.97 0.94
CA MET A 40 12.37 4.49 1.49
C MET A 40 11.17 4.09 0.61
N ILE A 41 11.30 4.18 -0.71
CA ILE A 41 10.23 3.77 -1.64
C ILE A 41 10.01 2.26 -1.55
N ALA A 42 11.09 1.48 -1.49
CA ALA A 42 11.01 0.03 -1.33
C ALA A 42 10.27 -0.35 -0.04
N ASP A 43 10.56 0.29 1.08
CA ASP A 43 9.93 0.03 2.37
C ASP A 43 8.43 0.37 2.35
N VAL A 44 8.03 1.43 1.65
CA VAL A 44 6.61 1.78 1.46
C VAL A 44 5.87 0.70 0.67
N PHE A 45 6.46 0.20 -0.43
CA PHE A 45 5.89 -0.90 -1.19
C PHE A 45 5.81 -2.19 -0.36
N TYR A 46 6.86 -2.55 0.40
CA TYR A 46 6.84 -3.72 1.27
C TYR A 46 5.81 -3.61 2.40
N LEU A 47 5.69 -2.42 3.03
CA LEU A 47 4.69 -2.19 4.05
C LEU A 47 3.28 -2.44 3.49
N THR A 48 2.98 -1.84 2.33
CA THR A 48 1.68 -2.02 1.68
C THR A 48 1.48 -3.47 1.26
N ALA A 49 2.46 -4.11 0.60
CA ALA A 49 2.39 -5.54 0.24
C ALA A 49 2.08 -6.47 1.44
N ASN A 50 2.59 -6.16 2.62
CA ASN A 50 2.26 -6.91 3.84
C ASN A 50 0.83 -6.65 4.32
N GLN A 51 0.29 -5.45 4.10
CA GLN A 51 -1.11 -5.12 4.40
C GLN A 51 -2.06 -5.83 3.44
N GLU A 52 -1.77 -5.87 2.12
CA GLU A 52 -2.57 -6.63 1.13
C GLU A 52 -2.63 -8.12 1.46
N LYS A 53 -1.54 -8.69 1.99
CA LYS A 53 -1.56 -10.08 2.47
C LYS A 53 -2.59 -10.29 3.58
N GLU A 54 -2.74 -9.34 4.50
CA GLU A 54 -3.73 -9.43 5.58
C GLU A 54 -5.16 -9.20 5.06
N HIS A 55 -5.36 -8.30 4.08
CA HIS A 55 -6.65 -8.14 3.40
C HIS A 55 -7.06 -9.42 2.68
N ALA A 56 -6.13 -10.02 1.92
CA ALA A 56 -6.34 -11.33 1.31
C ALA A 56 -6.77 -12.39 2.33
N LEU A 57 -6.13 -12.44 3.50
CA LEU A 57 -6.48 -13.38 4.57
C LEU A 57 -7.88 -13.12 5.13
N ILE A 58 -8.29 -11.87 5.28
CA ILE A 58 -9.66 -11.53 5.73
C ILE A 58 -10.69 -12.09 4.76
N PHE A 59 -10.54 -11.84 3.45
CA PHE A 59 -11.46 -12.35 2.43
C PHE A 59 -11.44 -13.88 2.35
N TYR A 60 -10.25 -14.49 2.45
CA TYR A 60 -10.11 -15.95 2.43
C TYR A 60 -10.77 -16.64 3.63
N ASN A 61 -10.72 -16.04 4.82
CA ASN A 61 -11.35 -16.58 6.01
C ASN A 61 -12.89 -16.63 5.90
N HIS A 62 -13.51 -15.72 5.15
CA HIS A 62 -14.94 -15.79 4.86
C HIS A 62 -15.33 -16.99 3.98
N LEU A 63 -14.37 -17.61 3.28
CA LEU A 63 -14.58 -18.80 2.45
C LEU A 63 -14.39 -20.12 3.21
N GLN A 64 -14.20 -20.07 4.53
CA GLN A 64 -13.83 -21.23 5.36
C GLN A 64 -14.78 -22.43 5.22
N GLU A 65 -16.09 -22.22 5.06
CA GLU A 65 -17.07 -23.31 4.90
C GLU A 65 -16.90 -24.09 3.57
N LEU A 66 -16.15 -23.52 2.62
CA LEU A 66 -15.82 -24.13 1.31
C LEU A 66 -14.42 -24.76 1.31
N ALA A 67 -13.82 -25.00 2.48
CA ALA A 67 -12.48 -25.55 2.57
C ALA A 67 -12.36 -26.89 1.80
N GLY A 68 -11.31 -27.02 0.98
CA GLY A 68 -11.09 -28.17 0.13
C GLY A 68 -11.82 -28.15 -1.22
N GLN A 69 -12.64 -27.12 -1.48
CA GLN A 69 -13.33 -26.93 -2.76
C GLN A 69 -12.61 -25.89 -3.61
N SER A 70 -12.87 -25.91 -4.93
CA SER A 70 -12.43 -24.88 -5.86
C SER A 70 -13.57 -23.96 -6.20
N ILE A 71 -13.33 -22.64 -6.17
CA ILE A 71 -14.29 -21.62 -6.59
C ILE A 71 -13.83 -21.07 -7.93
N GLN A 72 -14.65 -21.26 -8.96
CA GLN A 72 -14.40 -20.68 -10.27
C GLN A 72 -14.86 -19.24 -10.29
N ILE A 73 -13.99 -18.35 -10.74
CA ILE A 73 -14.27 -16.93 -10.96
C ILE A 73 -13.74 -16.48 -12.32
N ASP A 74 -14.30 -15.43 -12.86
CA ASP A 74 -13.71 -14.55 -13.86
C ASP A 74 -13.10 -13.32 -13.16
N GLY A 75 -12.13 -12.69 -13.78
CA GLY A 75 -11.54 -11.48 -13.24
C GLY A 75 -10.58 -10.81 -14.24
N SER A 76 -10.38 -9.52 -14.05
CA SER A 76 -9.39 -8.71 -14.77
C SER A 76 -8.49 -8.05 -13.74
N TYR A 77 -7.18 -8.19 -13.91
CA TYR A 77 -6.19 -7.66 -12.98
C TYR A 77 -5.11 -6.90 -13.75
N PRO A 78 -4.56 -5.80 -13.20
CA PRO A 78 -3.61 -4.96 -13.91
C PRO A 78 -2.26 -5.63 -14.13
N VAL A 79 -1.57 -5.21 -15.21
CA VAL A 79 -0.18 -5.59 -15.53
C VAL A 79 0.69 -4.33 -15.44
N ASP A 80 1.23 -4.07 -14.25
CA ASP A 80 1.98 -2.85 -13.91
C ASP A 80 3.48 -3.11 -13.99
N LEU A 81 4.03 -3.09 -15.20
CA LEU A 81 5.46 -3.29 -15.47
C LEU A 81 6.11 -1.97 -15.86
N SER A 82 7.09 -1.53 -15.09
CA SER A 82 7.94 -0.38 -15.39
C SER A 82 9.26 -0.47 -14.63
N THR A 83 10.30 0.21 -15.12
CA THR A 83 11.51 0.52 -14.36
C THR A 83 11.48 1.94 -13.79
N ASP A 84 10.54 2.78 -14.23
CA ASP A 84 10.33 4.11 -13.67
C ASP A 84 9.48 4.02 -12.40
N LEU A 85 10.05 4.46 -11.28
CA LEU A 85 9.39 4.37 -9.97
C LEU A 85 8.17 5.28 -9.85
N THR A 86 8.17 6.41 -10.57
CA THR A 86 7.02 7.31 -10.58
C THR A 86 5.83 6.64 -11.25
N THR A 87 6.07 5.97 -12.37
CA THR A 87 5.06 5.19 -13.08
C THR A 87 4.51 4.04 -12.22
N LEU A 88 5.39 3.30 -11.49
CA LEU A 88 4.96 2.24 -10.59
C LEU A 88 4.08 2.76 -9.44
N LEU A 89 4.44 3.91 -8.87
CA LEU A 89 3.67 4.57 -7.82
C LEU A 89 2.32 5.10 -8.35
N ASP A 90 2.29 5.66 -9.55
CA ASP A 90 1.05 6.12 -10.19
C ASP A 90 0.10 4.95 -10.47
N TYR A 91 0.60 3.82 -10.99
CA TYR A 91 -0.18 2.60 -11.19
C TYR A 91 -0.73 2.08 -9.85
N ALA A 92 0.13 1.95 -8.84
CA ALA A 92 -0.30 1.51 -7.52
C ALA A 92 -1.40 2.43 -6.97
N SER A 93 -1.20 3.75 -7.00
CA SER A 93 -2.20 4.72 -6.54
C SER A 93 -3.53 4.60 -7.29
N HIS A 94 -3.49 4.43 -8.62
CA HIS A 94 -4.69 4.28 -9.44
C HIS A 94 -5.49 3.04 -9.04
N ASN A 95 -4.83 1.90 -8.91
CA ASN A 95 -5.47 0.63 -8.58
C ASN A 95 -6.11 0.66 -7.18
N GLU A 96 -5.42 1.22 -6.19
CA GLU A 96 -5.96 1.39 -4.84
C GLU A 96 -7.23 2.26 -4.83
N PHE A 97 -7.25 3.35 -5.61
CA PHE A 97 -8.45 4.18 -5.71
C PHE A 97 -9.59 3.48 -6.46
N GLU A 98 -9.29 2.65 -7.48
CA GLU A 98 -10.30 1.85 -8.16
C GLU A 98 -10.92 0.82 -7.20
N GLU A 99 -10.11 0.13 -6.40
CA GLU A 99 -10.60 -0.79 -5.36
C GLU A 99 -11.42 -0.07 -4.29
N ALA A 100 -10.96 1.10 -3.82
CA ALA A 100 -11.62 1.88 -2.77
C ALA A 100 -12.94 2.52 -3.19
N ASP A 101 -13.00 3.10 -4.38
CA ASP A 101 -14.09 3.97 -4.81
C ASP A 101 -15.12 3.26 -5.72
N ASP A 102 -14.81 2.04 -6.21
CA ASP A 102 -15.69 1.26 -7.10
C ASP A 102 -15.82 -0.21 -6.65
N VAL A 103 -14.74 -0.99 -6.74
CA VAL A 103 -14.81 -2.47 -6.64
C VAL A 103 -15.37 -2.92 -5.29
N TYR A 104 -14.79 -2.48 -4.19
CA TYR A 104 -15.20 -2.94 -2.85
C TYR A 104 -16.50 -2.32 -2.39
N LEU A 105 -16.85 -1.12 -2.86
CA LEU A 105 -18.18 -0.56 -2.61
C LEU A 105 -19.26 -1.38 -3.29
N HIS A 106 -19.04 -1.82 -4.53
CA HIS A 106 -19.95 -2.69 -5.25
C HIS A 106 -20.07 -4.07 -4.56
N PHE A 107 -18.95 -4.68 -4.18
CA PHE A 107 -18.95 -5.97 -3.48
C PHE A 107 -19.67 -5.90 -2.13
N ALA A 108 -19.50 -4.80 -1.40
CA ALA A 108 -20.19 -4.56 -0.13
C ALA A 108 -21.71 -4.47 -0.32
N GLU A 109 -22.16 -3.76 -1.36
CA GLU A 109 -23.59 -3.65 -1.63
C GLU A 109 -24.22 -5.00 -2.00
N VAL A 110 -23.55 -5.81 -2.83
CA VAL A 110 -23.98 -7.18 -3.16
C VAL A 110 -24.08 -8.02 -1.88
N ALA A 111 -23.02 -8.03 -1.05
CA ALA A 111 -22.99 -8.80 0.18
C ALA A 111 -24.13 -8.40 1.13
N LYS A 112 -24.44 -7.11 1.24
CA LYS A 112 -25.54 -6.57 2.02
C LYS A 112 -26.90 -7.05 1.51
N GLN A 113 -27.12 -6.99 0.19
CA GLN A 113 -28.37 -7.43 -0.44
C GLN A 113 -28.60 -8.94 -0.26
N GLU A 114 -27.52 -9.73 -0.29
CA GLU A 114 -27.58 -11.17 -0.06
C GLU A 114 -27.66 -11.56 1.44
N GLY A 115 -27.52 -10.58 2.36
CA GLY A 115 -27.66 -10.76 3.81
C GLY A 115 -26.36 -11.06 4.55
N PHE A 116 -25.20 -11.00 3.89
CA PHE A 116 -23.88 -11.23 4.47
C PHE A 116 -23.30 -9.94 5.06
N LEU A 117 -23.94 -9.40 6.09
CA LEU A 117 -23.65 -8.07 6.65
C LEU A 117 -22.21 -7.91 7.16
N LYS A 118 -21.62 -8.99 7.74
CA LYS A 118 -20.22 -8.95 8.20
C LYS A 118 -19.25 -8.82 7.02
N VAL A 119 -19.48 -9.55 5.94
CA VAL A 119 -18.71 -9.48 4.70
C VAL A 119 -18.81 -8.07 4.09
N ALA A 120 -20.04 -7.54 4.02
CA ALA A 120 -20.27 -6.16 3.53
C ALA A 120 -19.46 -5.13 4.34
N GLN A 121 -19.46 -5.26 5.67
CA GLN A 121 -18.71 -4.35 6.52
C GLN A 121 -17.19 -4.47 6.32
N ASP A 122 -16.68 -5.69 6.10
CA ASP A 122 -15.25 -5.89 5.87
C ASP A 122 -14.80 -5.29 4.52
N PHE A 123 -15.61 -5.43 3.45
CA PHE A 123 -15.35 -4.73 2.19
C PHE A 123 -15.29 -3.21 2.38
N LEU A 124 -16.24 -2.61 3.13
CA LEU A 124 -16.24 -1.18 3.38
C LEU A 124 -15.03 -0.71 4.21
N ASN A 125 -14.63 -1.50 5.20
CA ASN A 125 -13.49 -1.18 6.04
C ASN A 125 -12.19 -1.21 5.22
N ILE A 126 -12.01 -2.25 4.40
CA ILE A 126 -10.84 -2.41 3.54
C ILE A 126 -10.83 -1.32 2.47
N ALA A 127 -11.94 -0.99 1.81
CA ALA A 127 -12.04 0.15 0.90
C ALA A 127 -11.52 1.46 1.51
N GLY A 128 -11.81 1.69 2.80
CA GLY A 128 -11.26 2.82 3.54
C GLY A 128 -9.73 2.78 3.70
N ILE A 129 -9.15 1.59 3.82
CA ILE A 129 -7.70 1.38 3.93
C ILE A 129 -7.04 1.58 2.55
N GLU A 130 -7.61 1.03 1.47
CA GLU A 130 -7.08 1.19 0.10
C GLU A 130 -7.04 2.66 -0.30
N LYS A 131 -8.01 3.46 0.15
CA LYS A 131 -7.95 4.91 -0.03
C LYS A 131 -6.75 5.58 0.65
N VAL A 132 -6.28 5.05 1.78
CA VAL A 132 -5.07 5.52 2.46
C VAL A 132 -3.82 5.06 1.70
N HIS A 133 -3.80 3.82 1.21
CA HIS A 133 -2.73 3.29 0.36
C HIS A 133 -2.56 4.13 -0.90
N GLY A 134 -3.65 4.38 -1.63
CA GLY A 134 -3.64 5.21 -2.84
C GLY A 134 -3.08 6.61 -2.60
N LYS A 135 -3.50 7.28 -1.52
CA LYS A 135 -2.97 8.58 -1.13
C LYS A 135 -1.48 8.54 -0.77
N ARG A 136 -1.01 7.46 -0.15
CA ARG A 136 0.39 7.25 0.21
C ARG A 136 1.26 7.16 -1.05
N PHE A 137 0.88 6.33 -2.02
CA PHE A 137 1.58 6.19 -3.29
C PHE A 137 1.57 7.49 -4.10
N LEU A 138 0.41 8.13 -4.23
CA LEU A 138 0.26 9.41 -4.92
C LEU A 138 1.18 10.47 -4.33
N LYS A 139 1.22 10.58 -2.99
CA LYS A 139 2.07 11.56 -2.31
C LYS A 139 3.55 11.39 -2.63
N ILE A 140 4.04 10.16 -2.70
CA ILE A 140 5.45 9.88 -3.02
C ILE A 140 5.71 10.18 -4.49
N ALA A 141 4.81 9.79 -5.40
CA ALA A 141 4.92 10.13 -6.82
C ALA A 141 5.00 11.66 -7.05
N GLU A 142 4.15 12.44 -6.36
CA GLU A 142 4.19 13.90 -6.41
C GLU A 142 5.52 14.49 -5.90
N LEU A 143 6.08 13.92 -4.83
CA LEU A 143 7.38 14.35 -4.30
C LEU A 143 8.51 14.08 -5.29
N ILE A 144 8.48 12.96 -6.02
CA ILE A 144 9.44 12.68 -7.09
C ILE A 144 9.27 13.67 -8.24
N LYS A 145 8.05 13.83 -8.76
CA LYS A 145 7.71 14.72 -9.89
C LYS A 145 8.11 16.18 -9.61
N SER A 146 8.02 16.61 -8.36
CA SER A 146 8.40 17.96 -7.93
C SER A 146 9.85 18.12 -7.49
N ASN A 147 10.69 17.07 -7.60
CA ASN A 147 12.07 17.03 -7.07
C ASN A 147 12.16 17.32 -5.57
N GLN A 148 11.13 16.93 -4.81
CA GLN A 148 11.03 17.16 -3.36
C GLN A 148 11.12 15.88 -2.53
N LEU A 149 11.47 14.75 -3.11
CA LEU A 149 11.59 13.50 -2.36
C LEU A 149 12.62 13.63 -1.22
N TYR A 150 13.78 14.23 -1.52
CA TYR A 150 14.91 14.43 -0.61
C TYR A 150 15.21 15.91 -0.35
N SER A 151 14.31 16.81 -0.75
CA SER A 151 14.41 18.24 -0.52
C SER A 151 13.06 18.83 -0.06
N SER A 152 13.11 20.03 0.50
CA SER A 152 11.91 20.76 0.95
C SER A 152 12.14 22.26 0.79
N PRO A 153 11.13 23.05 0.43
CA PRO A 153 11.24 24.50 0.34
C PRO A 153 11.47 25.19 1.70
N SER A 154 11.22 24.49 2.79
CA SER A 154 11.46 24.95 4.16
C SER A 154 12.19 23.87 4.97
N THR A 155 12.82 24.28 6.07
CA THR A 155 13.45 23.34 6.99
C THR A 155 12.47 22.26 7.42
N THR A 156 12.86 21.02 7.24
CA THR A 156 12.07 19.81 7.50
C THR A 156 12.92 18.86 8.32
N THR A 157 12.28 18.09 9.20
CA THR A 157 12.93 17.03 9.95
C THR A 157 12.93 15.75 9.13
N TRP A 158 14.11 15.16 8.95
CA TRP A 158 14.36 13.94 8.21
C TRP A 158 14.82 12.83 9.14
N PHE A 159 14.47 11.60 8.78
CA PHE A 159 14.79 10.40 9.54
C PHE A 159 15.51 9.40 8.64
N CYS A 160 16.66 8.88 9.07
CA CYS A 160 17.36 7.81 8.39
C CYS A 160 16.78 6.45 8.83
N LEU A 161 16.13 5.75 7.92
CA LEU A 161 15.52 4.43 8.17
C LEU A 161 16.51 3.38 8.61
N ASN A 162 17.79 3.50 8.21
CA ASN A 162 18.81 2.50 8.56
C ASN A 162 19.31 2.61 10.01
N CYS A 163 19.54 3.84 10.51
CA CYS A 163 20.19 4.01 11.82
C CYS A 163 19.44 4.89 12.81
N GLY A 164 18.29 5.47 12.41
CA GLY A 164 17.49 6.35 13.27
C GLY A 164 18.03 7.78 13.40
N PHE A 165 19.06 8.16 12.64
CA PHE A 165 19.61 9.51 12.69
C PHE A 165 18.56 10.54 12.26
N ILE A 166 18.42 11.60 13.06
CA ILE A 166 17.53 12.73 12.78
C ILE A 166 18.35 13.90 12.24
N PHE A 167 17.87 14.50 11.17
CA PHE A 167 18.50 15.67 10.52
C PHE A 167 17.45 16.75 10.25
N GLU A 168 17.81 18.00 10.51
CA GLU A 168 16.96 19.16 10.17
C GLU A 168 17.63 19.98 9.05
N GLY A 169 16.90 20.21 7.97
CA GLY A 169 17.39 20.97 6.84
C GLY A 169 16.44 20.96 5.65
N THR A 170 16.79 21.71 4.61
CA THR A 170 16.02 21.79 3.37
C THR A 170 16.43 20.73 2.34
N GLN A 171 17.57 20.07 2.54
CA GLN A 171 18.13 19.04 1.64
C GLN A 171 18.78 17.96 2.51
N VAL A 172 18.42 16.68 2.30
CA VAL A 172 19.13 15.58 2.95
C VAL A 172 20.56 15.46 2.41
N PRO A 173 21.53 15.01 3.23
CA PRO A 173 22.89 14.75 2.76
C PRO A 173 22.89 13.56 1.77
N GLU A 174 23.84 13.53 0.84
CA GLU A 174 24.01 12.40 -0.09
C GLU A 174 24.27 11.08 0.63
N LYS A 175 24.88 11.16 1.80
CA LYS A 175 25.12 10.02 2.70
C LYS A 175 24.81 10.40 4.13
N CYS A 176 24.27 9.45 4.88
CA CYS A 176 24.01 9.62 6.30
C CYS A 176 25.35 9.81 7.06
N PRO A 177 25.53 10.89 7.83
CA PRO A 177 26.79 11.17 8.53
C PRO A 177 27.07 10.19 9.68
N VAL A 178 26.10 9.35 10.07
CA VAL A 178 26.24 8.36 11.15
C VAL A 178 26.54 6.97 10.62
N CYS A 179 25.86 6.53 9.55
CA CYS A 179 25.96 5.14 9.07
C CYS A 179 26.44 5.00 7.62
N ASP A 180 26.79 6.10 6.96
CA ASP A 180 27.33 6.19 5.58
C ASP A 180 26.42 5.59 4.47
N HIS A 181 25.16 5.29 4.77
CA HIS A 181 24.18 4.85 3.79
C HIS A 181 23.68 6.00 2.91
N ASP A 182 23.30 5.67 1.68
CA ASP A 182 22.86 6.64 0.67
C ASP A 182 21.60 7.41 1.11
N GLN A 183 21.36 8.58 0.51
CA GLN A 183 20.18 9.43 0.77
C GLN A 183 18.84 8.69 0.59
N GLY A 184 18.80 7.61 -0.19
CA GLY A 184 17.60 6.78 -0.37
C GLY A 184 17.02 6.15 0.90
N TYR A 185 17.76 6.17 2.00
CA TYR A 185 17.29 5.78 3.32
C TYR A 185 16.60 6.91 4.10
N PHE A 186 16.61 8.14 3.59
CA PHE A 186 15.95 9.23 4.30
C PHE A 186 14.48 9.38 3.91
N MET A 187 13.67 9.69 4.91
CA MET A 187 12.29 10.11 4.73
C MET A 187 11.96 11.27 5.66
N ARG A 188 10.87 11.97 5.39
CA ARG A 188 10.35 12.97 6.33
C ARG A 188 9.91 12.28 7.62
N LEU A 189 10.29 12.84 8.78
CA LEU A 189 9.95 12.26 10.08
C LEU A 189 8.44 12.05 10.25
N GLY A 190 7.61 13.00 9.83
CA GLY A 190 6.14 12.87 9.89
C GLY A 190 5.54 11.78 9.00
N SER A 191 6.34 11.15 8.12
CA SER A 191 5.95 10.01 7.30
C SER A 191 6.58 8.70 7.77
N ALA A 192 7.50 8.74 8.74
CA ALA A 192 8.20 7.55 9.20
C ALA A 192 7.28 6.69 10.08
N PRO A 193 7.23 5.35 9.84
CA PRO A 193 6.45 4.46 10.67
C PRO A 193 7.02 4.44 12.09
N TYR A 194 6.14 4.29 13.07
CA TYR A 194 6.50 4.17 14.50
C TYR A 194 7.22 5.38 15.11
N THR A 195 7.25 6.52 14.43
CA THR A 195 7.76 7.77 15.00
C THR A 195 6.62 8.66 15.47
N CYS A 196 6.91 9.45 16.49
CA CYS A 196 6.03 10.48 16.99
C CYS A 196 6.80 11.80 16.96
N GLU A 197 6.30 12.80 16.27
CA GLU A 197 6.98 14.12 16.17
C GLU A 197 7.27 14.73 17.54
N ASP A 198 6.42 14.46 18.53
CA ASP A 198 6.58 14.99 19.89
C ASP A 198 7.81 14.42 20.61
N LEU A 199 8.31 13.24 20.21
CA LEU A 199 9.53 12.66 20.78
C LEU A 199 10.80 13.44 20.39
N TYR A 200 10.74 14.25 19.34
CA TYR A 200 11.89 14.93 18.75
C TYR A 200 11.78 16.45 18.81
N LYS A 201 10.69 17.01 19.37
CA LYS A 201 10.63 18.44 19.65
C LYS A 201 11.69 18.77 20.69
N LYS A 202 12.61 19.68 20.34
CA LYS A 202 13.58 20.21 21.32
C LYS A 202 12.79 20.82 22.48
N GLN A 203 13.07 20.36 23.70
CA GLN A 203 12.60 21.00 24.93
C GLN A 203 13.17 22.40 25.05
#